data_cba0d34a2382741d1537f3a8499d2432
#
_entry.id   cba0d34a2382741d1537f3a8499d2432
#
_cell.length_a   1.000
_cell.length_b   1.000
_cell.length_c   1.000
_cell.angle_alpha   90.00
_cell.angle_beta   90.00
_cell.angle_gamma   90.00
#
_symmetry.space_group_name_H-M   'P 1'
#
loop_
_entity.id
_entity.type
_entity.pdbx_description
1 polymer ?
#
loop_
_entity_poly.entity_id
_entity_poly.type
_entity_poly.pdbx_seq_one_letter_code
_entity_poly.pdbx_strand_id
1 'polypeptide(L)'
;RDVHYTHYGRLCPIETPEGPNIGLISSLAMFAQVNDHGFIESPYRKIRKLMGESVVTNSIEYLSADDEDRVLVAQASAKRNDKGALTEEKIRARVKGDFPIVSPKDVQYVEVSPNQILSVAAALIPFLEHDDANRALMGSNMQRQAVPLMKPQSPIVGTGIETKVAVDSRSAVTSPVDGR
;
A
#
# COMPACT_ATOMS: atom_id res chain seq x y z
N ARG A 1 1.83 -11.31 -16.91
CA ARG A 1 3.27 -11.27 -17.19
C ARG A 1 4.04 -11.12 -15.89
N ASP A 2 5.30 -10.74 -15.95
CA ASP A 2 6.18 -10.82 -14.78
C ASP A 2 5.89 -9.72 -13.76
N VAL A 3 5.90 -10.07 -12.47
CA VAL A 3 5.88 -9.15 -11.34
C VAL A 3 7.26 -9.20 -10.69
N HIS A 4 7.97 -8.08 -10.73
CA HIS A 4 9.28 -7.98 -10.12
C HIS A 4 9.16 -7.58 -8.64
N TYR A 5 10.10 -8.01 -7.77
CA TYR A 5 10.06 -7.69 -6.35
C TYR A 5 10.11 -6.18 -6.06
N THR A 6 10.74 -5.39 -6.94
CA THR A 6 10.80 -3.92 -6.84
C THR A 6 9.45 -3.24 -7.04
N HIS A 7 8.44 -3.95 -7.57
CA HIS A 7 7.07 -3.44 -7.70
C HIS A 7 6.35 -3.33 -6.34
N TYR A 8 6.84 -3.99 -5.31
CA TYR A 8 6.22 -3.99 -3.98
C TYR A 8 6.04 -2.57 -3.45
N GLY A 9 4.79 -2.22 -3.11
CA GLY A 9 4.43 -0.89 -2.63
C GLY A 9 4.54 0.25 -3.66
N ARG A 10 4.89 -0.04 -4.92
CA ARG A 10 5.04 0.93 -6.03
C ARG A 10 4.02 0.73 -7.12
N LEU A 11 3.90 -0.48 -7.61
CA LEU A 11 2.95 -0.85 -8.65
C LEU A 11 2.00 -1.93 -8.14
N CYS A 12 0.71 -1.75 -8.38
CA CYS A 12 -0.30 -2.73 -7.99
C CYS A 12 -0.15 -4.01 -8.82
N PRO A 13 -0.09 -5.20 -8.20
CA PRO A 13 0.01 -6.46 -8.92
C PRO A 13 -1.32 -6.91 -9.55
N ILE A 14 -2.43 -6.30 -9.16
CA ILE A 14 -3.79 -6.70 -9.54
C ILE A 14 -4.34 -5.80 -10.65
N GLU A 15 -4.19 -4.48 -10.53
CA GLU A 15 -4.76 -3.53 -11.47
C GLU A 15 -3.92 -3.43 -12.75
N THR A 16 -4.30 -4.20 -13.77
CA THR A 16 -3.70 -4.22 -15.11
C THR A 16 -4.78 -4.55 -16.14
N PRO A 17 -4.69 -4.10 -17.39
CA PRO A 17 -5.63 -4.49 -18.43
C PRO A 17 -5.68 -6.01 -18.65
N GLU A 18 -6.82 -6.47 -19.12
CA GLU A 18 -6.98 -7.81 -19.66
C GLU A 18 -6.52 -7.86 -21.13
N GLY A 19 -6.00 -9.00 -21.56
CA GLY A 19 -5.60 -9.23 -22.95
C GLY A 19 -4.13 -8.91 -23.25
N PRO A 20 -3.79 -8.44 -24.47
CA PRO A 20 -2.40 -8.31 -24.94
C PRO A 20 -1.53 -7.38 -24.09
N ASN A 21 -2.14 -6.37 -23.50
CA ASN A 21 -1.46 -5.34 -22.68
C ASN A 21 -1.34 -5.73 -21.20
N ILE A 22 -1.70 -6.94 -20.81
CA ILE A 22 -1.59 -7.41 -19.42
C ILE A 22 -0.15 -7.30 -18.91
N GLY A 23 0.04 -6.63 -17.76
CA GLY A 23 1.36 -6.43 -17.17
C GLY A 23 2.23 -5.37 -17.85
N LEU A 24 1.84 -4.82 -19.00
CA LEU A 24 2.55 -3.72 -19.65
C LEU A 24 2.03 -2.35 -19.22
N ILE A 25 0.74 -2.26 -18.91
CA ILE A 25 0.12 -1.06 -18.35
C ILE A 25 -0.18 -1.38 -16.90
N SER A 26 0.37 -0.59 -15.98
CA SER A 26 0.26 -0.78 -14.54
C SER A 26 -0.27 0.48 -13.88
N SER A 27 -0.78 0.34 -12.65
CA SER A 27 -1.25 1.44 -11.82
C SER A 27 -0.38 1.59 -10.59
N LEU A 28 -0.17 2.82 -10.14
CA LEU A 28 0.57 3.11 -8.91
C LEU A 28 -0.15 2.50 -7.70
N ALA A 29 0.64 2.00 -6.75
CA ALA A 29 0.13 1.62 -5.45
C ALA A 29 -0.38 2.86 -4.68
N MET A 30 -1.31 2.65 -3.76
CA MET A 30 -2.10 3.69 -3.10
C MET A 30 -1.25 4.75 -2.38
N PHE A 31 -0.12 4.37 -1.82
CA PHE A 31 0.78 5.27 -1.09
C PHE A 31 2.07 5.61 -1.86
N ALA A 32 2.23 5.09 -3.06
CA ALA A 32 3.40 5.37 -3.89
C ALA A 32 3.39 6.80 -4.40
N GLN A 33 4.55 7.39 -4.49
CA GLN A 33 4.75 8.70 -5.11
C GLN A 33 5.93 8.68 -6.07
N VAL A 34 5.98 9.65 -6.95
CA VAL A 34 7.10 9.85 -7.87
C VAL A 34 7.96 10.97 -7.31
N ASN A 35 9.26 10.73 -7.19
CA ASN A 35 10.21 11.75 -6.73
C ASN A 35 10.59 12.74 -7.86
N ASP A 36 11.38 13.76 -7.51
CA ASP A 36 11.81 14.80 -8.47
C ASP A 36 12.67 14.25 -9.63
N HIS A 37 13.24 13.06 -9.46
CA HIS A 37 14.04 12.38 -10.48
C HIS A 37 13.21 11.42 -11.35
N GLY A 38 11.91 11.27 -11.10
CA GLY A 38 11.01 10.39 -11.84
C GLY A 38 10.98 8.94 -11.35
N PHE A 39 11.62 8.61 -10.22
CA PHE A 39 11.54 7.27 -9.62
C PHE A 39 10.33 7.12 -8.70
N ILE A 40 9.74 5.93 -8.71
CA ILE A 40 8.62 5.61 -7.81
C ILE A 40 9.18 5.20 -6.45
N GLU A 41 8.67 5.84 -5.41
CA GLU A 41 9.03 5.60 -4.02
C GLU A 41 7.84 5.07 -3.22
N SER A 42 8.12 4.27 -2.19
CA SER A 42 7.14 3.71 -1.28
C SER A 42 7.42 4.16 0.16
N PRO A 43 6.38 4.43 0.98
CA PRO A 43 6.57 4.90 2.34
C PRO A 43 6.83 3.76 3.31
N TYR A 44 7.74 3.99 4.25
CA TYR A 44 8.07 3.08 5.35
C TYR A 44 8.23 3.85 6.65
N ARG A 45 7.88 3.23 7.78
CA ARG A 45 8.10 3.77 9.11
C ARG A 45 9.51 3.43 9.56
N LYS A 46 10.26 4.44 10.00
CA LYS A 46 11.61 4.25 10.51
C LYS A 46 11.61 3.64 11.91
N ILE A 47 12.52 2.71 12.15
CA ILE A 47 12.81 2.15 13.48
C ILE A 47 13.94 2.94 14.12
N ARG A 48 13.79 3.28 15.39
CA ARG A 48 14.86 3.81 16.24
C ARG A 48 15.25 2.78 17.28
N LYS A 49 16.55 2.66 17.52
CA LYS A 49 17.09 1.83 18.60
C LYS A 49 17.17 2.67 19.87
N LEU A 50 16.32 2.37 20.84
CA LEU A 50 16.30 3.04 22.15
C LEU A 50 16.57 2.00 23.23
N MET A 51 17.61 2.22 24.07
CA MET A 51 17.98 1.34 25.18
C MET A 51 18.08 -0.16 24.83
N GLY A 52 18.48 -0.47 23.58
CA GLY A 52 18.58 -1.87 23.11
C GLY A 52 17.30 -2.46 22.53
N GLU A 53 16.19 -1.74 22.57
CA GLU A 53 14.93 -2.10 21.95
C GLU A 53 14.74 -1.40 20.58
N SER A 54 14.09 -2.09 19.65
CA SER A 54 13.73 -1.56 18.33
C SER A 54 12.33 -0.97 18.39
N VAL A 55 12.24 0.36 18.41
CA VAL A 55 10.98 1.09 18.53
C VAL A 55 10.58 1.66 17.18
N VAL A 56 9.37 1.35 16.73
CA VAL A 56 8.79 1.90 15.50
C VAL A 56 8.36 3.34 15.76
N THR A 57 8.85 4.25 14.94
CA THR A 57 8.50 5.67 15.04
C THR A 57 7.32 6.03 14.11
N ASN A 58 6.74 7.21 14.33
CA ASN A 58 5.76 7.79 13.41
C ASN A 58 6.41 8.53 12.23
N SER A 59 7.75 8.56 12.17
CA SER A 59 8.47 9.14 11.04
C SER A 59 8.34 8.23 9.83
N ILE A 60 7.80 8.77 8.75
CA ILE A 60 7.66 8.09 7.46
C ILE A 60 8.76 8.59 6.54
N GLU A 61 9.49 7.68 5.95
CA GLU A 61 10.50 7.95 4.91
C GLU A 61 10.07 7.24 3.63
N TYR A 62 10.23 7.91 2.51
CA TYR A 62 9.99 7.34 1.18
C TYR A 62 11.28 6.77 0.65
N LEU A 63 11.26 5.50 0.27
CA LEU A 63 12.41 4.79 -0.25
C LEU A 63 12.21 4.43 -1.72
N SER A 64 13.24 4.67 -2.53
CA SER A 64 13.35 4.13 -3.88
C SER A 64 13.61 2.62 -3.82
N ALA A 65 13.49 1.91 -4.94
CA ALA A 65 13.77 0.49 -4.99
C ALA A 65 15.25 0.17 -4.65
N ASP A 66 16.18 1.03 -5.08
CA ASP A 66 17.61 0.87 -4.79
C ASP A 66 17.94 1.10 -3.30
N ASP A 67 17.30 2.07 -2.66
CA ASP A 67 17.46 2.29 -1.22
C ASP A 67 16.87 1.15 -0.40
N GLU A 68 15.71 0.62 -0.84
CA GLU A 68 15.05 -0.50 -0.19
C GLU A 68 15.89 -1.79 -0.25
N ASP A 69 16.64 -2.00 -1.31
CA ASP A 69 17.52 -3.16 -1.46
C ASP A 69 18.65 -3.21 -0.41
N ARG A 70 18.94 -2.10 0.23
CA ARG A 70 20.01 -1.97 1.24
C ARG A 70 19.53 -2.13 2.67
N VAL A 71 18.22 -2.25 2.88
CA VAL A 71 17.61 -2.24 4.21
C VAL A 71 16.71 -3.46 4.44
N LEU A 72 16.55 -3.81 5.71
CA LEU A 72 15.60 -4.84 6.13
C LEU A 72 14.28 -4.17 6.55
N VAL A 73 13.20 -4.55 5.87
CA VAL A 73 11.86 -4.02 6.10
C VAL A 73 11.00 -5.10 6.75
N ALA A 74 10.49 -4.85 7.96
CA ALA A 74 9.54 -5.76 8.61
C ALA A 74 8.11 -5.55 8.08
N GLN A 75 7.31 -6.60 8.19
CA GLN A 75 5.89 -6.53 7.82
C GLN A 75 5.10 -5.63 8.77
N ALA A 76 4.04 -5.00 8.26
CA ALA A 76 3.15 -4.15 9.05
C ALA A 76 2.47 -4.90 10.23
N SER A 77 2.30 -6.22 10.10
CA SER A 77 1.69 -7.11 11.10
C SER A 77 2.61 -7.48 12.27
N ALA A 78 3.90 -7.10 12.24
CA ALA A 78 4.84 -7.38 13.33
C ALA A 78 4.31 -6.86 14.67
N LYS A 79 4.30 -7.73 15.69
CA LYS A 79 3.74 -7.41 17.00
C LYS A 79 4.54 -6.33 17.71
N ARG A 80 3.81 -5.38 18.26
CA ARG A 80 4.35 -4.21 18.96
C ARG A 80 3.68 -4.06 20.31
N ASN A 81 4.40 -3.53 21.28
CA ASN A 81 3.83 -3.09 22.55
C ASN A 81 3.20 -1.68 22.41
N ASP A 82 2.56 -1.20 23.46
CA ASP A 82 1.93 0.14 23.50
C ASP A 82 2.93 1.29 23.27
N LYS A 83 4.21 1.06 23.51
CA LYS A 83 5.31 2.00 23.28
C LYS A 83 5.87 1.93 21.85
N GLY A 84 5.33 1.03 21.02
CA GLY A 84 5.79 0.82 19.64
C GLY A 84 7.04 -0.06 19.50
N ALA A 85 7.54 -0.68 20.58
CA ALA A 85 8.67 -1.58 20.50
C ALA A 85 8.25 -2.94 19.94
N LEU A 86 9.09 -3.53 19.09
CA LEU A 86 8.89 -4.87 18.55
C LEU A 86 9.08 -5.92 19.64
N THR A 87 8.10 -6.80 19.84
CA THR A 87 8.06 -7.74 20.97
C THR A 87 8.45 -9.18 20.58
N GLU A 88 8.50 -9.49 19.30
CA GLU A 88 8.84 -10.83 18.81
C GLU A 88 10.35 -11.05 18.82
N GLU A 89 10.79 -12.23 19.23
CA GLU A 89 12.21 -12.60 19.20
C GLU A 89 12.77 -12.73 17.78
N LYS A 90 11.91 -13.14 16.84
CA LYS A 90 12.23 -13.33 15.43
C LYS A 90 11.13 -12.74 14.56
N ILE A 91 11.50 -11.92 13.60
CA ILE A 91 10.60 -11.21 12.71
C ILE A 91 10.91 -11.60 11.27
N ARG A 92 9.86 -11.82 10.49
CA ARG A 92 10.00 -11.95 9.04
C ARG A 92 10.23 -10.55 8.45
N ALA A 93 11.37 -10.36 7.82
CA ALA A 93 11.71 -9.14 7.10
C ALA A 93 11.80 -9.42 5.61
N ARG A 94 11.76 -8.37 4.81
CA ARG A 94 11.94 -8.42 3.36
C ARG A 94 13.21 -7.66 2.96
N VAL A 95 13.99 -8.26 2.07
CA VAL A 95 15.16 -7.66 1.44
C VAL A 95 15.39 -8.30 0.07
N LYS A 96 15.55 -7.52 -0.99
CA LYS A 96 15.84 -7.98 -2.37
C LYS A 96 14.94 -9.12 -2.87
N GLY A 97 13.66 -9.12 -2.47
CA GLY A 97 12.71 -10.18 -2.84
C GLY A 97 12.75 -11.43 -1.96
N ASP A 98 13.71 -11.56 -1.04
CA ASP A 98 13.77 -12.63 -0.06
C ASP A 98 13.07 -12.25 1.26
N PHE A 99 12.66 -13.27 2.01
CA PHE A 99 11.96 -13.12 3.29
C PHE A 99 12.71 -13.79 4.44
N PRO A 100 13.91 -13.31 4.80
CA PRO A 100 14.65 -13.88 5.92
C PRO A 100 13.93 -13.66 7.25
N ILE A 101 14.17 -14.57 8.19
CA ILE A 101 13.77 -14.43 9.59
C ILE A 101 14.96 -13.85 10.34
N VAL A 102 14.79 -12.65 10.87
CA VAL A 102 15.87 -11.87 11.48
C VAL A 102 15.51 -11.42 12.90
N SER A 103 16.51 -10.95 13.65
CA SER A 103 16.30 -10.32 14.94
C SER A 103 15.66 -8.93 14.76
N PRO A 104 14.77 -8.49 15.65
CA PRO A 104 14.23 -7.12 15.64
C PRO A 104 15.29 -6.03 15.61
N LYS A 105 16.49 -6.33 16.13
CA LYS A 105 17.61 -5.39 16.16
C LYS A 105 18.21 -5.08 14.79
N ASP A 106 18.01 -5.97 13.82
CA ASP A 106 18.59 -5.83 12.48
C ASP A 106 17.66 -5.08 11.53
N VAL A 107 16.39 -4.94 11.89
CA VAL A 107 15.37 -4.28 11.08
C VAL A 107 15.50 -2.76 11.17
N GLN A 108 15.46 -2.07 10.02
CA GLN A 108 15.55 -0.63 9.94
C GLN A 108 14.20 0.05 9.71
N TYR A 109 13.29 -0.60 8.99
CA TYR A 109 12.00 -0.06 8.60
C TYR A 109 10.87 -1.06 8.82
N VAL A 110 9.65 -0.53 8.93
CA VAL A 110 8.41 -1.32 8.98
C VAL A 110 7.45 -0.78 7.93
N GLU A 111 6.71 -1.64 7.27
CA GLU A 111 5.64 -1.28 6.36
C GLU A 111 4.58 -0.41 7.05
N VAL A 112 4.04 0.56 6.34
CA VAL A 112 2.99 1.45 6.87
C VAL A 112 1.68 0.71 7.04
N SER A 113 1.31 -0.11 6.04
CA SER A 113 0.08 -0.89 6.00
C SER A 113 0.26 -2.10 5.09
N PRO A 114 -0.40 -3.23 5.35
CA PRO A 114 -0.42 -4.35 4.43
C PRO A 114 -1.08 -4.00 3.08
N ASN A 115 -1.97 -3.01 3.05
CA ASN A 115 -2.67 -2.57 1.85
C ASN A 115 -1.81 -1.68 0.92
N GLN A 116 -0.58 -1.34 1.33
CA GLN A 116 0.28 -0.46 0.52
C GLN A 116 0.69 -1.04 -0.85
N ILE A 117 0.50 -2.34 -1.08
CA ILE A 117 0.75 -2.97 -2.38
C ILE A 117 -0.38 -2.74 -3.39
N LEU A 118 -1.56 -2.34 -2.94
CA LEU A 118 -2.76 -2.21 -3.75
C LEU A 118 -2.89 -0.81 -4.34
N SER A 119 -3.43 -0.72 -5.55
CA SER A 119 -3.91 0.54 -6.11
C SER A 119 -5.21 0.99 -5.44
N VAL A 120 -5.64 2.22 -5.70
CA VAL A 120 -6.90 2.75 -5.19
C VAL A 120 -8.09 1.90 -5.66
N ALA A 121 -8.13 1.52 -6.94
CA ALA A 121 -9.22 0.69 -7.46
C ALA A 121 -9.28 -0.67 -6.78
N ALA A 122 -8.15 -1.36 -6.63
CA ALA A 122 -8.09 -2.64 -5.92
C ALA A 122 -8.47 -2.49 -4.43
N ALA A 123 -8.07 -1.40 -3.78
CA ALA A 123 -8.38 -1.16 -2.38
C ALA A 123 -9.87 -0.82 -2.12
N LEU A 124 -10.62 -0.48 -3.16
CA LEU A 124 -12.09 -0.28 -3.08
C LEU A 124 -12.90 -1.58 -3.18
N ILE A 125 -12.25 -2.72 -3.46
CA ILE A 125 -12.94 -4.02 -3.53
C ILE A 125 -13.14 -4.56 -2.11
N PRO A 126 -14.39 -4.69 -1.63
CA PRO A 126 -14.63 -5.27 -0.31
C PRO A 126 -14.29 -6.76 -0.30
N PHE A 127 -13.74 -7.25 0.81
CA PHE A 127 -13.32 -8.65 1.00
C PHE A 127 -12.30 -9.14 -0.05
N LEU A 128 -11.44 -8.26 -0.54
CA LEU A 128 -10.44 -8.59 -1.55
C LEU A 128 -9.56 -9.78 -1.18
N GLU A 129 -9.26 -9.96 0.12
CA GLU A 129 -8.46 -11.06 0.64
C GLU A 129 -9.06 -12.45 0.41
N HIS A 130 -10.36 -12.53 0.12
CA HIS A 130 -11.09 -13.76 -0.16
C HIS A 130 -11.23 -14.04 -1.65
N ASP A 131 -10.83 -13.10 -2.52
CA ASP A 131 -10.95 -13.22 -3.96
C ASP A 131 -9.67 -13.78 -4.60
N ASP A 132 -9.84 -14.57 -5.66
CA ASP A 132 -8.73 -14.93 -6.53
C ASP A 132 -8.20 -13.70 -7.28
N ALA A 133 -6.89 -13.65 -7.50
CA ALA A 133 -6.22 -12.51 -8.14
C ALA A 133 -6.78 -12.19 -9.53
N ASN A 134 -7.14 -13.23 -10.33
CA ASN A 134 -7.72 -13.05 -11.65
C ASN A 134 -9.10 -12.37 -11.57
N ARG A 135 -9.93 -12.75 -10.59
CA ARG A 135 -11.25 -12.13 -10.39
C ARG A 135 -11.14 -10.72 -9.85
N ALA A 136 -10.18 -10.46 -8.96
CA ALA A 136 -9.88 -9.13 -8.47
C ALA A 136 -9.41 -8.19 -9.60
N LEU A 137 -8.59 -8.68 -10.54
CA LEU A 137 -8.19 -7.94 -11.74
C LEU A 137 -9.42 -7.55 -12.58
N MET A 138 -10.30 -8.50 -12.86
CA MET A 138 -11.54 -8.23 -13.59
C MET A 138 -12.42 -7.21 -12.88
N GLY A 139 -12.62 -7.35 -11.56
CA GLY A 139 -13.39 -6.42 -10.73
C GLY A 139 -12.81 -5.01 -10.72
N SER A 140 -11.50 -4.88 -10.59
CA SER A 140 -10.79 -3.61 -10.67
C SER A 140 -11.00 -2.91 -12.03
N ASN A 141 -10.93 -3.66 -13.13
CA ASN A 141 -11.19 -3.13 -14.46
C ASN A 141 -12.67 -2.72 -14.65
N MET A 142 -13.61 -3.50 -14.11
CA MET A 142 -15.04 -3.19 -14.19
C MET A 142 -15.42 -1.93 -13.41
N GLN A 143 -14.77 -1.61 -12.31
CA GLN A 143 -14.99 -0.35 -11.57
C GLN A 143 -14.76 0.89 -12.46
N ARG A 144 -13.80 0.84 -13.38
CA ARG A 144 -13.50 1.93 -14.32
C ARG A 144 -14.54 2.07 -15.44
N GLN A 145 -15.42 1.11 -15.58
CA GLN A 145 -16.51 1.08 -16.57
C GLN A 145 -17.88 1.41 -15.93
N ALA A 146 -17.88 1.85 -14.67
CA ALA A 146 -19.10 2.16 -13.94
C ALA A 146 -19.85 3.34 -14.58
N VAL A 147 -21.17 3.20 -14.68
CA VAL A 147 -22.04 4.25 -15.19
C VAL A 147 -22.65 5.03 -14.01
N PRO A 148 -22.58 6.37 -14.02
CA PRO A 148 -23.23 7.18 -12.99
C PRO A 148 -24.73 6.94 -12.95
N LEU A 149 -25.26 6.74 -11.74
CA LEU A 149 -26.68 6.51 -11.54
C LEU A 149 -27.42 7.85 -11.40
N MET A 150 -28.68 7.91 -11.83
CA MET A 150 -29.52 9.11 -11.66
C MET A 150 -29.77 9.43 -10.17
N LYS A 151 -29.83 8.41 -9.33
CA LYS A 151 -29.97 8.53 -7.87
C LYS A 151 -28.88 7.69 -7.21
N PRO A 152 -27.68 8.25 -6.99
CA PRO A 152 -26.60 7.53 -6.33
C PRO A 152 -26.91 7.29 -4.86
N GLN A 153 -26.46 6.15 -4.34
CA GLN A 153 -26.57 5.80 -2.93
C GLN A 153 -25.19 5.33 -2.43
N SER A 154 -24.92 5.54 -1.15
CA SER A 154 -23.69 5.02 -0.53
C SER A 154 -23.74 3.49 -0.47
N PRO A 155 -22.61 2.81 -0.64
CA PRO A 155 -22.54 1.36 -0.51
C PRO A 155 -22.86 0.93 0.92
N ILE A 156 -23.60 -0.17 1.09
CA ILE A 156 -23.87 -0.77 2.41
C ILE A 156 -22.61 -1.40 2.97
N VAL A 157 -21.82 -2.05 2.10
CA VAL A 157 -20.53 -2.66 2.44
C VAL A 157 -19.44 -1.92 1.69
N GLY A 158 -18.47 -1.41 2.41
CA GLY A 158 -17.34 -0.66 1.86
C GLY A 158 -16.03 -0.99 2.58
N THR A 159 -14.93 -0.44 2.07
CA THR A 159 -13.59 -0.65 2.60
C THR A 159 -13.14 0.45 3.58
N GLY A 160 -13.89 1.54 3.67
CA GLY A 160 -13.60 2.69 4.53
C GLY A 160 -12.78 3.80 3.86
N ILE A 161 -12.27 3.60 2.64
CA ILE A 161 -11.51 4.62 1.91
C ILE A 161 -12.36 5.43 0.93
N GLU A 162 -13.63 5.10 0.75
CA GLU A 162 -14.52 5.66 -0.25
C GLU A 162 -14.65 7.19 -0.12
N THR A 163 -14.84 7.67 1.10
CA THR A 163 -14.98 9.11 1.37
C THR A 163 -13.69 9.86 0.99
N LYS A 164 -12.54 9.32 1.38
CA LYS A 164 -11.25 9.93 1.06
C LYS A 164 -11.01 9.94 -0.45
N VAL A 165 -11.31 8.84 -1.13
CA VAL A 165 -11.18 8.74 -2.60
C VAL A 165 -12.09 9.75 -3.29
N ALA A 166 -13.34 9.91 -2.84
CA ALA A 166 -14.28 10.87 -3.41
C ALA A 166 -13.79 12.32 -3.29
N VAL A 167 -13.22 12.67 -2.14
CA VAL A 167 -12.67 14.02 -1.90
C VAL A 167 -11.38 14.25 -2.70
N ASP A 168 -10.43 13.32 -2.61
CA ASP A 168 -9.10 13.45 -3.24
C ASP A 168 -9.18 13.41 -4.78
N SER A 169 -10.13 12.67 -5.34
CA SER A 169 -10.39 12.66 -6.80
C SER A 169 -11.00 13.95 -7.32
N ARG A 170 -11.41 14.87 -6.43
CA ARG A 170 -12.12 16.11 -6.75
C ARG A 170 -13.43 15.90 -7.52
N SER A 171 -13.99 14.70 -7.48
CA SER A 171 -15.32 14.41 -8.03
C SER A 171 -16.45 15.06 -7.21
N ALA A 172 -16.21 15.25 -5.92
CA ALA A 172 -17.08 15.98 -5.02
C ALA A 172 -16.53 17.39 -4.77
N VAL A 173 -17.36 18.40 -4.98
CA VAL A 173 -17.03 19.78 -4.63
C VAL A 173 -17.30 19.97 -3.14
N THR A 174 -16.26 20.22 -2.37
CA THR A 174 -16.36 20.48 -0.92
C THR A 174 -16.19 21.96 -0.63
N SER A 175 -17.02 22.49 0.27
CA SER A 175 -16.89 23.88 0.70
C SER A 175 -15.63 24.03 1.57
N PRO A 176 -14.77 25.03 1.33
CA PRO A 176 -13.60 25.30 2.17
C PRO A 176 -13.96 25.97 3.51
N VAL A 177 -15.20 26.43 3.65
CA VAL A 177 -15.70 27.12 4.84
C VAL A 177 -17.08 26.62 5.22
N ASP A 178 -17.42 26.72 6.51
CA ASP A 178 -18.77 26.45 6.99
C ASP A 178 -19.71 27.53 6.48
N GLY A 179 -20.86 27.13 5.96
CA GLY A 179 -21.84 28.03 5.40
C GLY A 179 -23.22 27.40 5.29
N ARG A 180 -24.22 28.22 5.00
CA ARG A 180 -25.60 27.83 4.69
C ARG A 180 -25.94 28.22 3.28
#